data_733c77e329d1ce3a38d3e2e891014a2e
#
_entry.id   733c77e329d1ce3a38d3e2e891014a2e
#
_cell.length_a   1.000
_cell.length_b   1.000
_cell.length_c   1.000
_cell.angle_alpha   90.00
_cell.angle_beta   90.00
_cell.angle_gamma   90.00
#
_symmetry.space_group_name_H-M   'P 1'
#
loop_
_entity.id
_entity.type
_entity.pdbx_description
1 polymer ?
#
loop_
_entity_poly.entity_id
_entity_poly.type
_entity_poly.pdbx_seq_one_letter_code
_entity_poly.pdbx_strand_id
1 'polypeptide(L)'
;MSKSLNDTDFTKWVQLTAKQLREKDFENLDLENLIDEVESLIYEQKKWITDSLITVLTYSMKRMFLDLPERFHDWERYVFRAQLDIKRDVANNETILEYWDDMFDHAWDISLIRLEADFKTHEEFERSLYPKNWQLAKDYGTLVKQDFWE
;
A
#
# COMPACT_ATOMS: atom_id res chain seq x y z
N MET A 1 19.44 -28.80 5.55
CA MET A 1 18.52 -28.31 6.59
C MET A 1 17.13 -28.86 6.37
N SER A 2 16.53 -29.39 7.43
CA SER A 2 15.12 -29.78 7.33
C SER A 2 14.23 -28.54 7.33
N LYS A 3 13.27 -28.49 6.42
CA LYS A 3 12.26 -27.43 6.40
C LYS A 3 11.33 -27.59 7.60
N SER A 4 10.93 -26.50 8.21
CA SER A 4 9.93 -26.51 9.28
C SER A 4 8.54 -26.85 8.73
N LEU A 5 7.60 -27.22 9.59
CA LEU A 5 6.21 -27.44 9.19
C LEU A 5 5.58 -26.17 8.62
N ASN A 6 5.97 -25.00 9.13
CA ASN A 6 5.58 -23.70 8.61
C ASN A 6 5.90 -23.54 7.11
N ASP A 7 7.07 -24.08 6.67
CA ASP A 7 7.51 -23.97 5.27
C ASP A 7 6.87 -25.04 4.35
N THR A 8 6.52 -26.19 4.88
CA THR A 8 6.06 -27.34 4.08
C THR A 8 4.55 -27.48 4.02
N ASP A 9 3.86 -27.19 5.11
CA ASP A 9 2.39 -27.22 5.21
C ASP A 9 1.92 -26.14 6.19
N PHE A 10 1.79 -24.95 5.68
CA PHE A 10 1.43 -23.77 6.47
C PHE A 10 0.10 -23.92 7.19
N THR A 11 -0.92 -24.44 6.52
CA THR A 11 -2.25 -24.62 7.13
C THR A 11 -2.18 -25.57 8.32
N LYS A 12 -1.47 -26.68 8.18
CA LYS A 12 -1.28 -27.64 9.26
C LYS A 12 -0.51 -27.04 10.42
N TRP A 13 0.52 -26.25 10.12
CA TRP A 13 1.28 -25.53 11.13
C TRP A 13 0.38 -24.54 11.92
N VAL A 14 -0.48 -23.78 11.23
CA VAL A 14 -1.42 -22.87 11.87
C VAL A 14 -2.38 -23.61 12.80
N GLN A 15 -2.95 -24.72 12.33
CA GLN A 15 -3.88 -25.53 13.14
C GLN A 15 -3.21 -26.09 14.38
N LEU A 16 -2.00 -26.62 14.25
CA LEU A 16 -1.22 -27.13 15.36
C LEU A 16 -0.87 -26.03 16.37
N THR A 17 -0.40 -24.90 15.86
CA THR A 17 -0.01 -23.73 16.70
C THR A 17 -1.22 -23.21 17.47
N ALA A 18 -2.37 -23.06 16.82
CA ALA A 18 -3.59 -22.63 17.48
C ALA A 18 -4.02 -23.61 18.59
N LYS A 19 -3.90 -24.91 18.35
CA LYS A 19 -4.19 -25.94 19.37
C LYS A 19 -3.25 -25.82 20.57
N GLN A 20 -1.94 -25.69 20.31
CA GLN A 20 -0.93 -25.53 21.36
C GLN A 20 -1.20 -24.28 22.22
N LEU A 21 -1.60 -23.18 21.58
CA LEU A 21 -1.95 -21.95 22.31
C LEU A 21 -3.20 -22.13 23.17
N ARG A 22 -4.25 -22.79 22.68
CA ARG A 22 -5.49 -23.07 23.43
C ARG A 22 -5.20 -23.95 24.64
N GLU A 23 -4.35 -24.94 24.48
CA GLU A 23 -3.97 -25.90 25.53
C GLU A 23 -2.87 -25.34 26.45
N LYS A 24 -2.36 -24.12 26.16
CA LYS A 24 -1.26 -23.47 26.89
C LYS A 24 0.02 -24.30 26.88
N ASP A 25 0.22 -25.07 25.81
CA ASP A 25 1.42 -25.88 25.61
C ASP A 25 2.52 -25.03 24.97
N PHE A 26 3.09 -24.13 25.77
CA PHE A 26 4.07 -23.17 25.30
C PHE A 26 5.46 -23.76 25.03
N GLU A 27 5.77 -24.88 25.66
CA GLU A 27 7.07 -25.55 25.49
C GLU A 27 7.25 -26.13 24.09
N ASN A 28 6.17 -26.54 23.46
CA ASN A 28 6.19 -27.16 22.14
C ASN A 28 5.90 -26.16 21.00
N LEU A 29 5.68 -24.87 21.33
CA LEU A 29 5.47 -23.86 20.31
C LEU A 29 6.72 -23.63 19.49
N ASP A 30 6.54 -23.52 18.17
CA ASP A 30 7.54 -22.98 17.25
C ASP A 30 7.52 -21.44 17.35
N LEU A 31 8.13 -20.94 18.41
CA LEU A 31 8.01 -19.54 18.79
C LEU A 31 8.60 -18.59 17.75
N GLU A 32 9.74 -18.93 17.17
CA GLU A 32 10.38 -18.07 16.14
C GLU A 32 9.47 -17.86 14.93
N ASN A 33 8.93 -18.94 14.38
CA ASN A 33 8.01 -18.84 13.25
C ASN A 33 6.70 -18.14 13.64
N LEU A 34 6.21 -18.36 14.87
CA LEU A 34 5.01 -17.67 15.35
C LEU A 34 5.23 -16.17 15.44
N ILE A 35 6.37 -15.71 15.94
CA ILE A 35 6.71 -14.28 15.98
C ILE A 35 6.77 -13.72 14.57
N ASP A 36 7.44 -14.39 13.64
CA ASP A 36 7.55 -13.95 12.26
C ASP A 36 6.17 -13.80 11.60
N GLU A 37 5.28 -14.75 11.84
CA GLU A 37 3.92 -14.69 11.29
C GLU A 37 3.09 -13.56 11.92
N VAL A 38 3.21 -13.34 13.22
CA VAL A 38 2.52 -12.22 13.88
C VAL A 38 3.03 -10.89 13.34
N GLU A 39 4.34 -10.74 13.18
CA GLU A 39 4.94 -9.51 12.62
C GLU A 39 4.53 -9.30 11.15
N SER A 40 4.34 -10.38 10.39
CA SER A 40 3.91 -10.30 8.99
C SER A 40 2.52 -9.68 8.82
N LEU A 41 1.68 -9.69 9.85
CA LEU A 41 0.37 -9.04 9.81
C LEU A 41 0.47 -7.53 9.62
N ILE A 42 1.52 -6.91 10.16
CA ILE A 42 1.80 -5.48 9.92
C ILE A 42 2.15 -5.25 8.45
N TYR A 43 2.93 -6.15 7.87
CA TYR A 43 3.32 -6.06 6.45
C TYR A 43 2.10 -6.04 5.53
N GLU A 44 1.11 -6.87 5.77
CA GLU A 44 -0.12 -6.88 4.97
C GLU A 44 -0.92 -5.58 5.10
N GLN A 45 -1.03 -5.04 6.31
CA GLN A 45 -1.67 -3.76 6.54
C GLN A 45 -0.95 -2.63 5.80
N LYS A 46 0.38 -2.61 5.86
CA LYS A 46 1.20 -1.66 5.10
C LYS A 46 0.96 -1.80 3.60
N LYS A 47 0.86 -3.02 3.11
CA LYS A 47 0.63 -3.29 1.68
C LYS A 47 -0.69 -2.71 1.21
N TRP A 48 -1.78 -2.90 1.94
CA TRP A 48 -3.09 -2.37 1.56
C TRP A 48 -3.09 -0.84 1.47
N ILE A 49 -2.50 -0.17 2.45
CA ILE A 49 -2.38 1.29 2.43
C ILE A 49 -1.47 1.74 1.29
N THR A 50 -0.34 1.05 1.09
CA THR A 50 0.58 1.35 -0.01
C THR A 50 -0.10 1.22 -1.37
N ASP A 51 -0.88 0.17 -1.58
CA ASP A 51 -1.64 -0.02 -2.84
C ASP A 51 -2.61 1.13 -3.08
N SER A 52 -3.32 1.58 -2.05
CA SER A 52 -4.21 2.73 -2.15
C SER A 52 -3.44 4.03 -2.39
N LEU A 53 -2.28 4.20 -1.75
CA LEU A 53 -1.39 5.35 -2.00
C LEU A 53 -0.90 5.39 -3.45
N ILE A 54 -0.54 4.24 -4.03
CA ILE A 54 -0.15 4.17 -5.44
C ILE A 54 -1.25 4.72 -6.33
N THR A 55 -2.50 4.37 -6.06
CA THR A 55 -3.65 4.90 -6.79
C THR A 55 -3.77 6.42 -6.62
N VAL A 56 -3.69 6.91 -5.39
CA VAL A 56 -3.73 8.35 -5.11
C VAL A 56 -2.64 9.09 -5.88
N LEU A 57 -1.41 8.63 -5.78
CA LEU A 57 -0.26 9.31 -6.39
C LEU A 57 -0.30 9.24 -7.92
N THR A 58 -0.60 8.07 -8.48
CA THR A 58 -0.63 7.87 -9.93
C THR A 58 -1.70 8.74 -10.59
N TYR A 59 -2.92 8.70 -10.09
CA TYR A 59 -4.02 9.44 -10.71
C TYR A 59 -4.02 10.93 -10.38
N SER A 60 -3.47 11.33 -9.24
CA SER A 60 -3.24 12.74 -8.96
C SER A 60 -2.21 13.34 -9.92
N MET A 61 -1.13 12.61 -10.21
CA MET A 61 -0.15 13.03 -11.20
C MET A 61 -0.76 13.19 -12.58
N LYS A 62 -1.57 12.22 -13.01
CA LYS A 62 -2.30 12.32 -14.28
C LYS A 62 -3.22 13.54 -14.29
N ARG A 63 -3.97 13.74 -13.21
CA ARG A 63 -4.90 14.87 -13.08
C ARG A 63 -4.20 16.23 -13.16
N MET A 64 -3.01 16.34 -12.54
CA MET A 64 -2.25 17.61 -12.51
C MET A 64 -1.50 17.91 -13.78
N PHE A 65 -0.97 16.90 -14.47
CA PHE A 65 0.01 17.08 -15.55
C PHE A 65 -0.47 16.68 -16.93
N LEU A 66 -1.64 16.06 -17.06
CA LEU A 66 -2.23 15.72 -18.34
C LEU A 66 -3.44 16.58 -18.63
N ASP A 67 -3.47 17.21 -19.81
CA ASP A 67 -4.60 18.02 -20.25
C ASP A 67 -5.61 17.14 -21.01
N LEU A 68 -6.30 16.27 -20.29
CA LEU A 68 -7.32 15.36 -20.79
C LEU A 68 -8.60 15.50 -19.94
N PRO A 69 -9.32 16.66 -20.08
CA PRO A 69 -10.48 16.95 -19.22
C PRO A 69 -11.55 15.87 -19.22
N GLU A 70 -11.70 15.14 -20.32
CA GLU A 70 -12.67 14.04 -20.45
C GLU A 70 -12.38 12.87 -19.50
N ARG A 71 -11.16 12.77 -18.98
CA ARG A 71 -10.74 11.74 -18.03
C ARG A 71 -10.68 12.23 -16.58
N PHE A 72 -10.79 13.51 -16.34
CA PHE A 72 -10.63 14.08 -15.00
C PHE A 72 -11.60 13.51 -14.00
N HIS A 73 -12.87 13.36 -14.38
CA HIS A 73 -13.89 12.81 -13.48
C HIS A 73 -13.54 11.38 -13.02
N ASP A 74 -13.07 10.53 -13.92
CA ASP A 74 -12.69 9.17 -13.56
C ASP A 74 -11.47 9.15 -12.65
N TRP A 75 -10.45 9.95 -12.96
CA TRP A 75 -9.22 10.03 -12.14
C TRP A 75 -9.52 10.56 -10.73
N GLU A 76 -10.30 11.62 -10.62
CA GLU A 76 -10.73 12.18 -9.34
C GLU A 76 -11.52 11.15 -8.52
N ARG A 77 -12.36 10.37 -9.15
CA ARG A 77 -13.12 9.31 -8.50
C ARG A 77 -12.22 8.19 -7.98
N TYR A 78 -11.21 7.78 -8.76
CA TYR A 78 -10.25 6.78 -8.32
C TYR A 78 -9.45 7.26 -7.11
N VAL A 79 -8.98 8.49 -7.14
CA VAL A 79 -8.29 9.12 -6.01
C VAL A 79 -9.18 9.15 -4.79
N PHE A 80 -10.40 9.64 -4.93
CA PHE A 80 -11.34 9.76 -3.82
C PHE A 80 -11.63 8.42 -3.15
N ARG A 81 -11.85 7.37 -3.94
CA ARG A 81 -12.07 6.01 -3.40
C ARG A 81 -10.86 5.49 -2.65
N ALA A 82 -9.68 5.67 -3.21
CA ALA A 82 -8.43 5.26 -2.55
C ALA A 82 -8.21 6.03 -1.25
N GLN A 83 -8.52 7.33 -1.22
CA GLN A 83 -8.44 8.14 -0.01
C GLN A 83 -9.40 7.63 1.08
N LEU A 84 -10.62 7.23 0.72
CA LEU A 84 -11.57 6.63 1.67
C LEU A 84 -11.05 5.31 2.23
N ASP A 85 -10.44 4.48 1.40
CA ASP A 85 -9.83 3.22 1.83
C ASP A 85 -8.70 3.46 2.83
N ILE A 86 -7.82 4.42 2.54
CA ILE A 86 -6.72 4.79 3.46
C ILE A 86 -7.28 5.29 4.78
N LYS A 87 -8.26 6.18 4.76
CA LYS A 87 -8.87 6.71 5.99
C LYS A 87 -9.49 5.62 6.84
N ARG A 88 -10.17 4.67 6.22
CA ARG A 88 -10.77 3.53 6.92
C ARG A 88 -9.69 2.67 7.57
N ASP A 89 -8.65 2.32 6.83
CA ASP A 89 -7.59 1.46 7.31
C ASP A 89 -6.80 2.11 8.43
N VAL A 90 -6.53 3.41 8.34
CA VAL A 90 -5.85 4.19 9.39
C VAL A 90 -6.75 4.36 10.63
N ALA A 91 -8.05 4.63 10.44
CA ALA A 91 -8.98 4.78 11.57
C ALA A 91 -9.04 3.53 12.46
N ASN A 92 -8.91 2.35 11.83
CA ASN A 92 -8.89 1.08 12.55
C ASN A 92 -7.52 0.69 13.09
N ASN A 93 -6.47 1.43 12.73
CA ASN A 93 -5.10 1.07 13.05
C ASN A 93 -4.17 2.30 12.96
N GLU A 94 -4.36 3.27 13.85
CA GLU A 94 -3.62 4.55 13.82
C GLU A 94 -2.11 4.40 13.92
N THR A 95 -1.62 3.38 14.64
CA THR A 95 -0.19 3.13 14.81
C THR A 95 0.52 2.87 13.48
N ILE A 96 -0.22 2.47 12.44
CA ILE A 96 0.35 2.27 11.10
C ILE A 96 0.97 3.55 10.52
N LEU A 97 0.57 4.71 11.01
CA LEU A 97 1.14 6.00 10.58
C LEU A 97 2.63 6.15 10.92
N GLU A 98 3.16 5.36 11.85
CA GLU A 98 4.60 5.31 12.12
C GLU A 98 5.40 4.85 10.89
N TYR A 99 4.75 4.11 9.98
CA TYR A 99 5.35 3.59 8.74
C TYR A 99 4.97 4.43 7.52
N TRP A 100 4.34 5.60 7.72
CA TRP A 100 3.79 6.39 6.61
C TRP A 100 4.86 6.80 5.59
N ASP A 101 6.01 7.28 6.03
CA ASP A 101 7.07 7.72 5.15
C ASP A 101 7.60 6.55 4.29
N ASP A 102 7.78 5.37 4.88
CA ASP A 102 8.20 4.18 4.14
C ASP A 102 7.15 3.75 3.11
N MET A 103 5.88 3.77 3.51
CA MET A 103 4.78 3.44 2.60
C MET A 103 4.68 4.45 1.46
N PHE A 104 4.84 5.74 1.75
CA PHE A 104 4.83 6.78 0.73
C PHE A 104 5.98 6.61 -0.26
N ASP A 105 7.20 6.44 0.23
CA ASP A 105 8.38 6.31 -0.62
C ASP A 105 8.25 5.10 -1.57
N HIS A 106 7.80 3.98 -1.04
CA HIS A 106 7.56 2.79 -1.86
C HIS A 106 6.45 3.00 -2.89
N ALA A 107 5.34 3.62 -2.46
CA ALA A 107 4.22 3.94 -3.35
C ALA A 107 4.63 4.91 -4.47
N TRP A 108 5.45 5.90 -4.14
CA TRP A 108 5.94 6.85 -5.13
C TRP A 108 6.83 6.19 -6.18
N ASP A 109 7.75 5.33 -5.76
CA ASP A 109 8.62 4.59 -6.69
C ASP A 109 7.79 3.76 -7.68
N ILE A 110 6.78 3.05 -7.20
CA ILE A 110 5.90 2.25 -8.06
C ILE A 110 5.06 3.15 -8.97
N SER A 111 4.54 4.26 -8.44
CA SER A 111 3.75 5.22 -9.22
C SER A 111 4.54 5.78 -10.40
N LEU A 112 5.83 6.12 -10.18
CA LEU A 112 6.71 6.59 -11.25
C LEU A 112 6.90 5.53 -12.34
N ILE A 113 7.09 4.28 -11.97
CA ILE A 113 7.23 3.18 -12.93
C ILE A 113 5.96 3.05 -13.79
N ARG A 114 4.79 3.10 -13.16
CA ARG A 114 3.50 3.03 -13.85
C ARG A 114 3.26 4.22 -14.77
N LEU A 115 3.57 5.43 -14.30
CA LEU A 115 3.45 6.64 -15.11
C LEU A 115 4.35 6.59 -16.34
N GLU A 116 5.60 6.17 -16.19
CA GLU A 116 6.52 6.01 -17.32
C GLU A 116 6.02 4.98 -18.33
N ALA A 117 5.48 3.85 -17.87
CA ALA A 117 4.91 2.84 -18.75
C ALA A 117 3.72 3.39 -19.53
N ASP A 118 2.82 4.13 -18.87
CA ASP A 118 1.65 4.74 -19.51
C ASP A 118 2.07 5.80 -20.54
N PHE A 119 3.05 6.64 -20.21
CA PHE A 119 3.55 7.68 -21.12
C PHE A 119 4.24 7.10 -22.36
N LYS A 120 4.83 5.91 -22.26
CA LYS A 120 5.46 5.24 -23.40
C LYS A 120 4.46 4.54 -24.32
N THR A 121 3.34 4.08 -23.78
CA THR A 121 2.36 3.27 -24.52
C THR A 121 1.20 4.06 -25.10
N HIS A 122 1.01 5.30 -24.67
CA HIS A 122 -0.10 6.16 -25.13
C HIS A 122 0.45 7.43 -25.76
N GLU A 123 0.24 7.62 -27.05
CA GLU A 123 0.70 8.81 -27.82
C GLU A 123 0.25 10.12 -27.17
N GLU A 124 -0.95 10.14 -26.58
CA GLU A 124 -1.51 11.30 -25.88
C GLU A 124 -0.68 11.74 -24.67
N PHE A 125 0.17 10.84 -24.16
CA PHE A 125 1.03 11.11 -23.00
C PHE A 125 2.49 11.39 -23.37
N GLU A 126 2.92 11.05 -24.57
CA GLU A 126 4.32 11.13 -25.01
C GLU A 126 4.98 12.48 -24.83
N ARG A 127 4.20 13.55 -24.95
CA ARG A 127 4.71 14.92 -24.89
C ARG A 127 4.53 15.58 -23.53
N SER A 128 3.96 14.87 -22.58
CA SER A 128 3.69 15.42 -21.27
C SER A 128 4.96 15.42 -20.42
N LEU A 129 5.25 16.58 -19.84
CA LEU A 129 6.33 16.73 -18.88
C LEU A 129 5.74 16.63 -17.48
N TYR A 130 6.31 15.75 -16.67
CA TYR A 130 5.92 15.63 -15.28
C TYR A 130 7.15 15.52 -14.39
N PRO A 131 7.09 16.05 -13.15
CA PRO A 131 8.22 15.97 -12.25
C PRO A 131 8.46 14.55 -11.78
N LYS A 132 9.74 14.18 -11.63
CA LYS A 132 10.14 12.87 -11.10
C LYS A 132 10.12 12.82 -9.58
N ASN A 133 9.99 13.96 -8.93
CA ASN A 133 9.86 14.09 -7.49
C ASN A 133 8.47 14.60 -7.14
N TRP A 134 7.90 14.12 -6.05
CA TRP A 134 6.62 14.60 -5.55
C TRP A 134 6.74 16.06 -5.13
N GLN A 135 5.86 16.92 -5.63
CA GLN A 135 5.94 18.38 -5.47
C GLN A 135 5.07 18.94 -4.35
N LEU A 136 4.13 18.17 -3.84
CA LEU A 136 3.20 18.59 -2.80
C LEU A 136 3.62 18.01 -1.44
N ALA A 137 2.91 18.42 -0.38
CA ALA A 137 3.10 17.81 0.92
C ALA A 137 2.77 16.31 0.86
N LYS A 138 3.54 15.49 1.56
CA LYS A 138 3.43 14.03 1.52
C LYS A 138 2.82 13.41 2.77
N ASP A 139 2.44 14.25 3.73
CA ASP A 139 1.87 13.78 4.98
C ASP A 139 0.47 13.19 4.78
N TYR A 140 0.09 12.29 5.67
CA TYR A 140 -1.20 11.61 5.65
C TYR A 140 -2.38 12.60 5.57
N GLY A 141 -2.39 13.62 6.43
CA GLY A 141 -3.49 14.59 6.49
C GLY A 141 -3.73 15.31 5.17
N THR A 142 -2.65 15.64 4.45
CA THR A 142 -2.74 16.28 3.12
C THR A 142 -3.24 15.30 2.07
N LEU A 143 -2.63 14.12 1.98
CA LEU A 143 -2.90 13.18 0.89
C LEU A 143 -4.30 12.55 0.94
N VAL A 144 -4.96 12.56 2.10
CA VAL A 144 -6.35 12.07 2.23
C VAL A 144 -7.38 13.21 2.15
N LYS A 145 -6.93 14.44 1.97
CA LYS A 145 -7.81 15.60 1.79
C LYS A 145 -8.31 15.64 0.34
N GLN A 146 -9.61 15.85 0.17
CA GLN A 146 -10.19 15.98 -1.16
C GLN A 146 -9.54 17.14 -1.91
N ASP A 147 -9.25 16.92 -3.21
CA ASP A 147 -8.69 17.94 -4.11
C ASP A 147 -7.39 18.58 -3.59
N PHE A 148 -6.54 17.79 -2.93
CA PHE A 148 -5.28 18.30 -2.36
C PHE A 148 -4.31 18.86 -3.39
N TRP A 149 -4.52 18.56 -4.67
CA TRP A 149 -3.69 19.04 -5.79
C TRP A 149 -4.07 20.43 -6.29
N GLU A 150 -5.13 21.04 -5.81
CA GLU A 150 -5.58 22.40 -6.20
C GLU A 150 -4.81 23.53 -5.51
#